data_94c15077766b93260f43a85812623704
#
_entry.id   94c15077766b93260f43a85812623704
#
_cell.length_a   1.000
_cell.length_b   1.000
_cell.length_c   1.000
_cell.angle_alpha   90.00
_cell.angle_beta   90.00
_cell.angle_gamma   90.00
#
_symmetry.space_group_name_H-M   'P 1'
#
loop_
_entity.id
_entity.type
_entity.pdbx_description
1 polymer ?
#
loop_
_entity_poly.entity_id
_entity_poly.type
_entity_poly.pdbx_seq_one_letter_code
_entity_poly.pdbx_strand_id
1 'polypeptide(L)'
;MRRDKARNGSKARLGRVLVVEDDPIQSIALEVALIDAGATSVVLCPSIACTMTALEQGPADAIVLDVHLADRDDGWALAELADMLGEKRPRIVFSTGSPEDIPPEIAEMGPIFAKPYDPAQLVRALAGDAKPGIIGRLRDALS
;
A
#
# COMPACT_ATOMS: atom_id res chain seq x y z
N MET A 1 -25.84 0.09 -6.21
CA MET A 1 -25.98 0.13 -7.21
C MET A 1 -25.26 -0.43 -8.33
N ARG A 2 -25.88 -0.90 -9.22
CA ARG A 2 -25.33 -1.64 -10.26
C ARG A 2 -24.45 -0.88 -11.13
N ARG A 3 -24.76 0.35 -11.36
CA ARG A 3 -23.97 1.15 -12.16
C ARG A 3 -22.61 1.35 -11.63
N ASP A 4 -22.50 1.49 -10.33
CA ASP A 4 -21.22 1.64 -9.72
C ASP A 4 -20.40 0.41 -9.88
N LYS A 5 -21.02 -0.73 -9.82
CA LYS A 5 -20.34 -1.93 -9.99
C LYS A 5 -19.71 -2.05 -11.35
N ALA A 6 -20.42 -1.62 -12.36
CA ALA A 6 -19.90 -1.69 -13.70
C ALA A 6 -18.68 -0.79 -13.87
N ARG A 7 -18.74 0.41 -13.33
CA ARG A 7 -17.59 1.28 -13.43
C ARG A 7 -16.42 0.75 -12.65
N ASN A 8 -16.69 0.24 -11.47
CA ASN A 8 -15.61 -0.27 -10.65
C ASN A 8 -14.98 -1.47 -11.27
N GLY A 9 -15.74 -2.23 -12.01
CA GLY A 9 -15.17 -3.37 -12.68
C GLY A 9 -14.08 -3.01 -13.64
N SER A 10 -14.14 -1.82 -14.22
CA SER A 10 -13.16 -1.44 -15.20
C SER A 10 -11.94 -0.77 -14.58
N LYS A 11 -12.02 -0.27 -13.36
CA LYS A 11 -10.88 0.38 -12.82
C LYS A 11 -10.49 -0.09 -11.45
N ALA A 12 -11.19 0.19 -10.47
CA ALA A 12 -10.72 -0.06 -9.12
C ALA A 12 -10.69 -1.53 -8.82
N ARG A 13 -9.55 -1.99 -8.53
CA ARG A 13 -9.39 -3.36 -8.13
C ARG A 13 -8.81 -3.42 -6.76
N LEU A 14 -9.29 -2.54 -5.88
CA LEU A 14 -8.71 -2.49 -4.55
C LEU A 14 -8.96 -3.77 -3.78
N GLY A 15 -10.19 -4.27 -3.80
CA GLY A 15 -10.50 -5.52 -3.12
C GLY A 15 -10.15 -5.46 -1.65
N ARG A 16 -9.42 -6.45 -1.18
CA ARG A 16 -8.98 -6.53 0.22
C ARG A 16 -7.64 -5.83 0.34
N VAL A 17 -7.58 -4.79 1.17
CA VAL A 17 -6.40 -3.97 1.31
C VAL A 17 -5.87 -4.07 2.73
N LEU A 18 -4.58 -4.30 2.89
CA LEU A 18 -3.92 -4.24 4.18
C LEU A 18 -3.24 -2.90 4.31
N VAL A 19 -3.42 -2.26 5.46
CA VAL A 19 -2.75 -1.01 5.77
C VAL A 19 -1.77 -1.31 6.90
N VAL A 20 -0.48 -1.34 6.57
CA VAL A 20 0.56 -1.70 7.52
C VAL A 20 1.19 -0.42 8.04
N GLU A 21 0.70 0.06 9.15
CA GLU A 21 1.03 1.37 9.67
C GLU A 21 0.78 1.37 11.17
N ASP A 22 1.73 1.82 11.97
CA ASP A 22 1.58 1.79 13.41
C ASP A 22 0.99 3.09 13.99
N ASP A 23 0.86 4.14 13.18
CA ASP A 23 0.22 5.37 13.64
C ASP A 23 -1.29 5.24 13.42
N PRO A 24 -2.09 5.19 14.49
CA PRO A 24 -3.53 4.96 14.33
C PRO A 24 -4.25 6.07 13.57
N ILE A 25 -3.78 7.30 13.69
CA ILE A 25 -4.43 8.40 12.99
C ILE A 25 -4.21 8.25 11.49
N GLN A 26 -2.99 7.92 11.08
CA GLN A 26 -2.69 7.70 9.69
C GLN A 26 -3.45 6.49 9.15
N SER A 27 -3.54 5.43 9.94
CA SER A 27 -4.27 4.23 9.53
C SER A 27 -5.72 4.53 9.26
N ILE A 28 -6.36 5.28 10.15
CA ILE A 28 -7.76 5.59 9.98
C ILE A 28 -7.99 6.47 8.77
N ALA A 29 -7.11 7.43 8.54
CA ALA A 29 -7.24 8.29 7.37
C ALA A 29 -7.15 7.48 6.08
N LEU A 30 -6.24 6.52 6.05
CA LEU A 30 -6.10 5.65 4.88
C LEU A 30 -7.30 4.74 4.74
N GLU A 31 -7.81 4.21 5.85
CA GLU A 31 -8.98 3.35 5.80
C GLU A 31 -10.17 4.07 5.18
N VAL A 32 -10.41 5.30 5.61
CA VAL A 32 -11.53 6.06 5.07
C VAL A 32 -11.35 6.29 3.58
N ALA A 33 -10.15 6.67 3.16
CA ALA A 33 -9.90 6.93 1.75
C ALA A 33 -10.03 5.67 0.91
N LEU A 34 -9.60 4.54 1.44
CA LEU A 34 -9.68 3.27 0.72
C LEU A 34 -11.12 2.81 0.56
N ILE A 35 -11.91 2.93 1.61
CA ILE A 35 -13.31 2.54 1.54
C ILE A 35 -14.06 3.44 0.57
N ASP A 36 -13.78 4.74 0.62
CA ASP A 36 -14.39 5.68 -0.33
C ASP A 36 -14.05 5.32 -1.77
N ALA A 37 -12.88 4.76 -1.99
CA ALA A 37 -12.43 4.43 -3.34
C ALA A 37 -12.89 3.04 -3.78
N GLY A 38 -13.62 2.31 -2.95
CA GLY A 38 -14.21 1.06 -3.37
C GLY A 38 -13.56 -0.21 -2.85
N ALA A 39 -12.70 -0.11 -1.83
CA ALA A 39 -12.13 -1.31 -1.23
C ALA A 39 -13.26 -2.14 -0.61
N THR A 40 -13.20 -3.45 -0.80
CA THR A 40 -14.22 -4.32 -0.24
C THR A 40 -13.95 -4.62 1.23
N SER A 41 -12.70 -4.59 1.63
CA SER A 41 -12.35 -4.69 3.04
C SER A 41 -10.99 -4.07 3.26
N VAL A 42 -10.80 -3.48 4.43
CA VAL A 42 -9.54 -2.87 4.82
C VAL A 42 -9.15 -3.44 6.17
N VAL A 43 -7.95 -3.99 6.25
CA VAL A 43 -7.43 -4.56 7.48
C VAL A 43 -6.30 -3.67 7.95
N LEU A 44 -6.44 -3.13 9.16
CA LEU A 44 -5.40 -2.26 9.72
C LEU A 44 -4.43 -3.13 10.52
N CYS A 45 -3.18 -3.12 10.10
CA CYS A 45 -2.14 -3.93 10.72
C CYS A 45 -1.06 -3.00 11.29
N PRO A 46 -1.02 -2.83 12.61
CA PRO A 46 -0.02 -1.93 13.19
C PRO A 46 1.38 -2.51 13.25
N SER A 47 1.56 -3.75 12.85
CA SER A 47 2.85 -4.41 12.95
C SER A 47 3.03 -5.41 11.82
N ILE A 48 4.26 -5.83 11.61
CA ILE A 48 4.55 -6.89 10.65
C ILE A 48 3.90 -8.20 11.10
N ALA A 49 3.92 -8.47 12.39
CA ALA A 49 3.32 -9.71 12.89
C ALA A 49 1.83 -9.77 12.56
N CYS A 50 1.13 -8.66 12.74
CA CYS A 50 -0.28 -8.58 12.39
C CYS A 50 -0.48 -8.79 10.90
N THR A 51 0.40 -8.21 10.10
CA THR A 51 0.32 -8.34 8.65
C THR A 51 0.47 -9.80 8.22
N MET A 52 1.41 -10.50 8.81
CA MET A 52 1.61 -11.89 8.48
C MET A 52 0.39 -12.74 8.82
N THR A 53 -0.20 -12.48 9.98
CA THR A 53 -1.42 -13.18 10.37
C THR A 53 -2.55 -12.90 9.36
N ALA A 54 -2.68 -11.64 8.96
CA ALA A 54 -3.73 -11.29 8.01
C ALA A 54 -3.52 -11.98 6.66
N LEU A 55 -2.27 -12.09 6.21
CA LEU A 55 -1.97 -12.76 4.96
C LEU A 55 -2.23 -14.25 5.03
N GLU A 56 -2.05 -14.84 6.20
CA GLU A 56 -2.38 -16.25 6.38
C GLU A 56 -3.87 -16.51 6.29
N GLN A 57 -4.67 -15.51 6.64
CA GLN A 57 -6.11 -15.65 6.60
C GLN A 57 -6.68 -15.52 5.20
N GLY A 58 -5.92 -14.98 4.28
CA GLY A 58 -6.38 -14.83 2.91
C GLY A 58 -5.50 -13.87 2.14
N PRO A 59 -5.64 -13.87 0.82
CA PRO A 59 -4.80 -13.02 -0.02
C PRO A 59 -5.20 -11.56 0.09
N ALA A 60 -4.25 -10.68 -0.10
CA ALA A 60 -4.49 -9.26 -0.19
C ALA A 60 -4.39 -8.85 -1.65
N ASP A 61 -5.23 -7.92 -2.06
CA ASP A 61 -5.17 -7.40 -3.41
C ASP A 61 -4.24 -6.19 -3.48
N ALA A 62 -4.07 -5.51 -2.36
CA ALA A 62 -3.23 -4.32 -2.30
C ALA A 62 -2.72 -4.14 -0.87
N ILE A 63 -1.55 -3.51 -0.74
CA ILE A 63 -0.95 -3.24 0.56
C ILE A 63 -0.38 -1.83 0.56
N VAL A 64 -0.71 -1.08 1.61
CA VAL A 64 -0.04 0.17 1.91
C VAL A 64 0.95 -0.15 3.03
N LEU A 65 2.23 0.03 2.78
CA LEU A 65 3.27 -0.45 3.66
C LEU A 65 4.17 0.66 4.17
N ASP A 66 4.20 0.84 5.48
CA ASP A 66 5.15 1.72 6.14
C ASP A 66 6.41 0.92 6.42
N VAL A 67 7.57 1.49 6.09
CA VAL A 67 8.82 0.77 6.28
C VAL A 67 9.35 0.83 7.71
N HIS A 68 8.85 1.78 8.49
CA HIS A 68 9.31 1.94 9.88
C HIS A 68 8.21 1.58 10.85
N LEU A 69 8.16 0.32 11.21
CA LEU A 69 7.13 -0.18 12.13
C LEU A 69 7.75 -0.49 13.48
N ALA A 70 6.88 -0.51 14.48
CA ALA A 70 7.35 -0.66 15.86
C ALA A 70 8.07 -1.97 16.10
N ASP A 71 7.63 -3.06 15.47
CA ASP A 71 8.24 -4.37 15.71
C ASP A 71 9.40 -4.66 14.76
N ARG A 72 9.59 -3.86 13.72
CA ARG A 72 10.70 -4.00 12.79
C ARG A 72 11.02 -2.63 12.25
N ASP A 73 12.27 -2.31 12.12
CA ASP A 73 12.63 -0.94 11.78
C ASP A 73 13.57 -0.81 10.61
N ASP A 74 13.63 -1.79 9.72
CA ASP A 74 14.52 -1.67 8.57
C ASP A 74 14.01 -2.46 7.37
N GLY A 75 14.77 -2.43 6.30
CA GLY A 75 14.40 -3.09 5.07
C GLY A 75 14.32 -4.60 5.15
N TRP A 76 14.84 -5.15 6.23
CA TRP A 76 14.79 -6.55 6.52
C TRP A 76 13.36 -7.07 6.58
N ALA A 77 12.50 -6.32 7.30
CA ALA A 77 11.10 -6.71 7.40
C ALA A 77 10.43 -6.65 6.03
N LEU A 78 10.81 -5.69 5.22
CA LEU A 78 10.26 -5.59 3.88
C LEU A 78 10.67 -6.78 3.02
N ALA A 79 11.93 -7.19 3.15
CA ALA A 79 12.41 -8.34 2.38
C ALA A 79 11.68 -9.60 2.78
N GLU A 80 11.46 -9.79 4.08
CA GLU A 80 10.72 -10.94 4.57
C GLU A 80 9.29 -10.94 4.03
N LEU A 81 8.67 -9.78 4.07
CA LEU A 81 7.31 -9.68 3.58
C LEU A 81 7.24 -9.94 2.09
N ALA A 82 8.17 -9.42 1.33
CA ALA A 82 8.21 -9.63 -0.10
C ALA A 82 8.34 -11.12 -0.43
N ASP A 83 9.16 -11.80 0.34
CA ASP A 83 9.36 -13.22 0.15
C ASP A 83 8.07 -14.00 0.39
N MET A 84 7.34 -13.62 1.44
CA MET A 84 6.08 -14.26 1.73
C MET A 84 5.03 -14.06 0.66
N LEU A 85 5.07 -12.92 -0.02
CA LEU A 85 4.09 -12.62 -1.05
C LEU A 85 4.32 -13.44 -2.31
N GLY A 86 5.55 -13.84 -2.55
CA GLY A 86 5.86 -14.70 -3.67
C GLY A 86 5.54 -14.09 -5.00
N GLU A 87 5.11 -14.91 -5.94
CA GLU A 87 4.85 -14.45 -7.28
C GLU A 87 3.50 -13.76 -7.43
N LYS A 88 2.56 -14.11 -6.59
CA LYS A 88 1.25 -13.48 -6.65
C LYS A 88 1.21 -12.31 -5.72
N ARG A 89 1.98 -11.31 -6.05
CA ARG A 89 2.09 -10.15 -5.19
C ARG A 89 0.91 -9.23 -5.34
N PRO A 90 0.40 -8.71 -4.24
CA PRO A 90 -0.56 -7.63 -4.33
C PRO A 90 0.13 -6.37 -4.83
N ARG A 91 -0.65 -5.39 -5.22
CA ARG A 91 -0.08 -4.10 -5.54
C ARG A 91 0.38 -3.46 -4.25
N ILE A 92 1.56 -2.87 -4.27
CA ILE A 92 2.16 -2.30 -3.07
C ILE A 92 2.43 -0.82 -3.29
N VAL A 93 2.11 -0.03 -2.27
CA VAL A 93 2.48 1.38 -2.23
C VAL A 93 3.17 1.60 -0.88
N PHE A 94 4.30 2.28 -0.92
CA PHE A 94 5.05 2.57 0.30
C PHE A 94 4.65 3.92 0.85
N SER A 95 4.52 3.99 2.17
CA SER A 95 4.15 5.20 2.89
C SER A 95 5.19 5.39 3.97
N THR A 96 6.06 6.39 3.83
CA THR A 96 7.19 6.50 4.74
C THR A 96 7.62 7.95 4.96
N GLY A 97 8.13 8.22 6.15
CA GLY A 97 8.76 9.50 6.43
C GLY A 97 10.22 9.53 6.00
N SER A 98 10.76 8.38 5.60
CA SER A 98 12.18 8.27 5.25
C SER A 98 12.33 7.45 3.96
N PRO A 99 11.92 8.02 2.82
CA PRO A 99 11.97 7.25 1.57
C PRO A 99 13.38 6.78 1.22
N GLU A 100 14.39 7.47 1.69
CA GLU A 100 15.76 7.08 1.37
C GLU A 100 16.18 5.79 2.07
N ASP A 101 15.40 5.35 3.07
CA ASP A 101 15.74 4.13 3.80
C ASP A 101 15.27 2.86 3.10
N ILE A 102 14.48 2.99 2.05
CA ILE A 102 13.97 1.82 1.34
C ILE A 102 15.07 1.29 0.43
N PRO A 103 15.48 0.02 0.59
CA PRO A 103 16.49 -0.53 -0.31
C PRO A 103 16.04 -0.48 -1.76
N PRO A 104 16.96 -0.27 -2.70
CA PRO A 104 16.56 -0.10 -4.10
C PRO A 104 15.75 -1.27 -4.66
N GLU A 105 16.12 -2.48 -4.30
CA GLU A 105 15.40 -3.64 -4.83
C GLU A 105 13.98 -3.73 -4.29
N ILE A 106 13.75 -3.19 -3.09
CA ILE A 106 12.41 -3.15 -2.52
C ILE A 106 11.62 -2.00 -3.13
N ALA A 107 12.29 -0.89 -3.38
CA ALA A 107 11.63 0.29 -3.93
C ALA A 107 11.02 0.03 -5.30
N GLU A 108 11.50 -0.98 -6.00
CA GLU A 108 10.96 -1.31 -7.30
C GLU A 108 9.61 -2.00 -7.21
N MET A 109 9.19 -2.40 -6.02
CA MET A 109 7.94 -3.11 -5.87
C MET A 109 6.71 -2.23 -5.99
N GLY A 110 6.86 -0.93 -5.85
CA GLY A 110 5.73 -0.03 -5.99
C GLY A 110 6.08 1.42 -5.72
N PRO A 111 5.13 2.32 -5.94
CA PRO A 111 5.37 3.75 -5.71
C PRO A 111 5.65 4.05 -4.26
N ILE A 112 6.42 5.12 -4.03
CA ILE A 112 6.78 5.55 -2.69
C ILE A 112 6.15 6.92 -2.44
N PHE A 113 5.40 7.03 -1.35
CA PHE A 113 4.81 8.30 -0.94
C PHE A 113 5.45 8.74 0.35
N ALA A 114 6.15 9.87 0.30
CA ALA A 114 6.81 10.44 1.47
C ALA A 114 5.79 11.18 2.31
N LYS A 115 5.82 10.95 3.61
CA LYS A 115 4.93 11.65 4.54
C LYS A 115 5.40 13.07 4.73
N PRO A 116 4.49 14.03 4.82
CA PRO A 116 3.04 13.88 4.72
C PRO A 116 2.59 13.88 3.26
N TYR A 117 1.51 13.19 2.99
CA TYR A 117 0.93 13.13 1.64
C TYR A 117 -0.59 13.16 1.75
N ASP A 118 -1.23 13.40 0.62
CA ASP A 118 -2.68 13.36 0.55
C ASP A 118 -3.12 11.90 0.40
N PRO A 119 -3.85 11.35 1.38
CA PRO A 119 -4.26 9.95 1.28
C PRO A 119 -5.00 9.62 -0.02
N ALA A 120 -5.75 10.58 -0.56
CA ALA A 120 -6.47 10.33 -1.79
C ALA A 120 -5.53 10.07 -2.95
N GLN A 121 -4.38 10.74 -2.98
CA GLN A 121 -3.41 10.52 -4.04
C GLN A 121 -2.77 9.15 -3.93
N LEU A 122 -2.46 8.73 -2.72
CA LEU A 122 -1.89 7.41 -2.52
C LEU A 122 -2.89 6.35 -2.95
N VAL A 123 -4.15 6.53 -2.57
CA VAL A 123 -5.18 5.55 -2.90
C VAL A 123 -5.39 5.47 -4.40
N ARG A 124 -5.32 6.59 -5.10
CA ARG A 124 -5.45 6.57 -6.55
C ARG A 124 -4.32 5.79 -7.20
N ALA A 125 -3.11 5.95 -6.69
CA ALA A 125 -1.98 5.20 -7.22
C ALA A 125 -2.18 3.71 -6.97
N LEU A 126 -2.68 3.36 -5.80
CA LEU A 126 -2.90 1.96 -5.45
C LEU A 126 -3.99 1.36 -6.32
N ALA A 127 -5.00 2.13 -6.65
CA ALA A 127 -6.11 1.65 -7.47
C ALA A 127 -5.76 1.56 -8.95
N GLY A 128 -4.60 2.09 -9.32
CA GLY A 128 -4.21 2.06 -10.72
C GLY A 128 -4.80 3.20 -11.53
N ASP A 129 -5.38 4.19 -10.87
CA ASP A 129 -5.97 5.33 -11.57
C ASP A 129 -4.95 6.39 -11.93
N ALA A 130 -3.80 6.40 -11.24
CA ALA A 130 -2.79 7.40 -11.52
C ALA A 130 -2.14 7.09 -12.86
N LYS A 131 -1.87 8.14 -13.62
CA LYS A 131 -1.22 7.95 -14.90
C LYS A 131 0.20 7.49 -14.66
N PRO A 132 0.62 6.43 -15.34
CA PRO A 132 1.96 5.89 -15.11
C PRO A 132 3.05 6.93 -15.28
N GLY A 133 2.87 7.86 -16.21
CA GLY A 133 3.88 8.87 -16.44
C GLY A 133 4.12 9.76 -15.25
N ILE A 134 3.07 10.04 -14.47
CA ILE A 134 3.23 10.87 -13.30
C ILE A 134 4.08 10.17 -12.26
N ILE A 135 3.77 8.92 -12.00
CA ILE A 135 4.53 8.14 -11.03
C ILE A 135 5.97 7.99 -11.50
N GLY A 136 6.14 7.70 -12.77
CA GLY A 136 7.48 7.53 -13.32
C GLY A 136 8.31 8.81 -13.20
N ARG A 137 7.68 9.95 -13.47
CA ARG A 137 8.41 11.19 -13.36
C ARG A 137 8.81 11.51 -11.94
N LEU A 138 7.96 11.19 -10.98
CA LEU A 138 8.32 11.40 -9.61
C LEU A 138 9.48 10.52 -9.19
N ARG A 139 9.48 9.29 -9.63
CA ARG A 139 10.59 8.42 -9.35
C ARG A 139 11.86 8.91 -9.96
N ASP A 140 11.79 9.32 -11.22
CA ASP A 140 12.97 9.83 -11.90
C ASP A 140 13.52 11.05 -11.23
N ALA A 141 12.65 11.92 -10.75
CA ALA A 141 13.10 13.13 -10.09
C ALA A 141 13.79 12.82 -8.78
N LEU A 142 13.41 11.72 -8.14
CA LEU A 142 14.01 11.36 -6.87
C LEU A 142 15.27 10.52 -7.04
N SER A 143 15.51 10.00 -8.24
CA SER A 143 16.72 9.28 -8.49
C SER A 143 17.78 10.24 -8.91
#